data_18cf7bde6e4e769a3eebe8cb63263c38
#
_entry.id   18cf7bde6e4e769a3eebe8cb63263c38
#
_cell.length_a   1.000
_cell.length_b   1.000
_cell.length_c   1.000
_cell.angle_alpha   90.00
_cell.angle_beta   90.00
_cell.angle_gamma   90.00
#
_symmetry.space_group_name_H-M   'P 1'
#
loop_
_entity.id
_entity.type
_entity.pdbx_description
1 polymer ?
#
loop_
_entity_poly.entity_id
_entity_poly.type
_entity_poly.pdbx_seq_one_letter_code
_entity_poly.pdbx_strand_id
1 'polypeptide(L)'
;MTEVDLRIPYGNFEKNRSVHLKYHGYDDLYKYNINSDILKNTNWRWLTDDIDYKFNNQGFRCDFDFDDNFDFSNYVVFVGCSHVAGVGNQANSTVPALFESITNQPVINMGIGGASNEVIFQNIVWLLSRKHRPKRIVVFWTSLYRDLWFRNDMST
;
A
#
# COMPACT_ATOMS: atom_id res chain seq x y z
N MET A 1 -7.85 14.39 -23.72
CA MET A 1 -7.72 14.11 -22.28
C MET A 1 -8.70 12.99 -21.98
N THR A 2 -8.19 11.81 -21.66
CA THR A 2 -9.04 10.72 -21.15
C THR A 2 -9.55 11.14 -19.77
N GLU A 3 -10.85 11.11 -19.61
CA GLU A 3 -11.51 11.41 -18.34
C GLU A 3 -11.00 10.41 -17.29
N VAL A 4 -10.33 10.91 -16.23
CA VAL A 4 -9.87 10.05 -15.15
C VAL A 4 -11.09 9.62 -14.37
N ASP A 5 -11.34 8.31 -14.31
CA ASP A 5 -12.45 7.77 -13.53
C ASP A 5 -12.12 7.84 -12.03
N LEU A 6 -12.56 8.92 -11.39
CA LEU A 6 -12.38 9.14 -9.94
C LEU A 6 -13.26 8.22 -9.07
N ARG A 7 -14.04 7.31 -9.66
CA ARG A 7 -14.90 6.38 -8.90
C ARG A 7 -14.15 5.17 -8.38
N ILE A 8 -12.93 4.93 -8.86
CA ILE A 8 -12.11 3.77 -8.47
C ILE A 8 -10.83 4.27 -7.80
N PRO A 9 -10.51 3.78 -6.59
CA PRO A 9 -9.24 4.13 -5.95
C PRO A 9 -8.07 3.46 -6.69
N TYR A 10 -6.95 4.17 -6.74
CA TYR A 10 -5.71 3.59 -7.27
C TYR A 10 -5.07 2.69 -6.20
N GLY A 11 -5.11 1.39 -6.43
CA GLY A 11 -4.42 0.39 -5.63
C GLY A 11 -3.18 -0.16 -6.34
N ASN A 12 -2.57 -1.16 -5.74
CA ASN A 12 -1.52 -1.94 -6.41
C ASN A 12 -2.11 -2.81 -7.53
N PHE A 13 -1.27 -3.18 -8.50
CA PHE A 13 -1.65 -4.13 -9.55
C PHE A 13 -1.94 -5.55 -9.01
N GLU A 14 -1.58 -5.82 -7.77
CA GLU A 14 -1.69 -7.11 -7.08
C GLU A 14 -3.09 -7.34 -6.47
N LYS A 15 -4.15 -7.10 -7.25
CA LYS A 15 -5.54 -7.27 -6.78
C LYS A 15 -5.85 -8.72 -6.43
N ASN A 16 -6.57 -8.92 -5.33
CA ASN A 16 -7.01 -10.25 -4.85
C ASN A 16 -5.88 -11.29 -4.73
N ARG A 17 -4.67 -10.84 -4.45
CA ARG A 17 -3.50 -11.70 -4.43
C ARG A 17 -2.91 -11.78 -3.03
N SER A 18 -2.64 -13.02 -2.60
CA SER A 18 -1.74 -13.27 -1.48
C SER A 18 -0.37 -13.62 -2.02
N VAL A 19 0.64 -12.90 -1.60
CA VAL A 19 2.02 -13.11 -2.00
C VAL A 19 2.85 -13.35 -0.76
N HIS A 20 3.50 -14.52 -0.72
CA HIS A 20 4.46 -14.87 0.31
C HIS A 20 5.87 -14.60 -0.21
N LEU A 21 6.55 -13.63 0.38
CA LEU A 21 7.88 -13.23 -0.05
C LEU A 21 8.84 -13.22 1.13
N LYS A 22 10.01 -13.82 0.96
CA LYS A 22 11.08 -13.80 1.98
C LYS A 22 11.68 -12.42 2.21
N TYR A 23 11.40 -11.47 1.31
CA TYR A 23 11.95 -10.12 1.41
C TYR A 23 11.07 -9.13 0.67
N HIS A 24 11.17 -7.87 1.03
CA HIS A 24 10.70 -6.75 0.22
C HIS A 24 11.46 -5.45 0.50
N GLY A 25 12.76 -5.57 0.70
CA GLY A 25 13.62 -4.38 0.84
C GLY A 25 14.18 -3.88 -0.49
N TYR A 26 14.13 -4.73 -1.52
CA TYR A 26 14.63 -4.44 -2.88
C TYR A 26 13.66 -5.02 -3.89
N ASP A 27 13.47 -4.31 -4.98
CA ASP A 27 12.37 -4.54 -5.93
C ASP A 27 12.51 -5.80 -6.80
N ASP A 28 13.54 -6.62 -6.60
CA ASP A 28 13.74 -7.84 -7.39
C ASP A 28 14.48 -8.96 -6.66
N LEU A 29 14.19 -10.19 -7.09
CA LEU A 29 14.81 -11.41 -6.59
C LEU A 29 16.34 -11.46 -6.83
N TYR A 30 16.82 -10.86 -7.90
CA TYR A 30 18.24 -10.86 -8.24
C TYR A 30 19.05 -10.10 -7.19
N LYS A 31 18.61 -8.90 -6.83
CA LYS A 31 19.25 -8.10 -5.77
C LYS A 31 19.17 -8.78 -4.40
N TYR A 32 18.02 -9.43 -4.11
CA TYR A 32 17.88 -10.20 -2.89
C TYR A 32 18.94 -11.32 -2.83
N ASN A 33 19.09 -12.11 -3.88
CA ASN A 33 20.04 -13.23 -3.92
C ASN A 33 21.48 -12.75 -3.71
N ILE A 34 21.90 -11.67 -4.38
CA ILE A 34 23.23 -11.07 -4.18
C ILE A 34 23.41 -10.63 -2.72
N ASN A 35 22.43 -9.92 -2.17
CA ASN A 35 22.52 -9.44 -0.79
C ASN A 35 22.49 -10.60 0.22
N SER A 36 21.73 -11.65 -0.04
CA SER A 36 21.70 -12.85 0.80
C SER A 36 23.06 -13.52 0.89
N ASP A 37 23.77 -13.62 -0.23
CA ASP A 37 25.12 -14.20 -0.26
C ASP A 37 26.15 -13.32 0.48
N ILE A 38 26.07 -12.01 0.32
CA ILE A 38 26.96 -11.06 0.99
C ILE A 38 26.69 -11.02 2.50
N LEU A 39 25.41 -11.03 2.89
CA LEU A 39 24.95 -10.77 4.25
C LEU A 39 24.64 -12.04 5.06
N LYS A 40 24.91 -13.24 4.50
CA LYS A 40 24.59 -14.54 5.12
C LYS A 40 25.14 -14.75 6.54
N ASN A 41 26.21 -14.05 6.91
CA ASN A 41 26.83 -14.11 8.22
C ASN A 41 26.49 -12.90 9.11
N THR A 42 25.47 -12.14 8.75
CA THR A 42 25.00 -10.98 9.52
C THR A 42 23.60 -11.22 10.09
N ASN A 43 23.15 -10.29 10.92
CA ASN A 43 21.77 -10.30 11.45
C ASN A 43 20.78 -9.63 10.46
N TRP A 44 20.98 -9.78 9.15
CA TRP A 44 20.07 -9.22 8.17
C TRP A 44 18.74 -9.96 8.22
N ARG A 45 17.69 -9.28 8.72
CA ARG A 45 16.41 -9.89 9.08
C ARG A 45 15.74 -10.65 7.93
N TRP A 46 15.89 -10.20 6.69
CA TRP A 46 15.27 -10.86 5.53
C TRP A 46 15.94 -12.17 5.10
N LEU A 47 16.99 -12.60 5.78
CA LEU A 47 17.50 -13.99 5.63
C LEU A 47 16.54 -15.01 6.26
N THR A 48 15.82 -14.61 7.30
CA THR A 48 14.98 -15.49 8.13
C THR A 48 13.51 -15.11 8.13
N ASP A 49 13.18 -13.85 7.92
CA ASP A 49 11.81 -13.37 8.00
C ASP A 49 11.07 -13.57 6.68
N ASP A 50 9.97 -14.29 6.72
CA ASP A 50 9.01 -14.37 5.65
C ASP A 50 7.95 -13.28 5.83
N ILE A 51 7.53 -12.65 4.75
CA ILE A 51 6.56 -11.56 4.77
C ILE A 51 5.37 -11.92 3.89
N ASP A 52 4.19 -11.90 4.52
CA ASP A 52 2.95 -12.10 3.80
C ASP A 52 2.34 -10.76 3.37
N TYR A 53 2.04 -10.69 2.07
CA TYR A 53 1.29 -9.59 1.49
C TYR A 53 -0.06 -10.11 1.03
N LYS A 54 -1.12 -9.65 1.68
CA LYS A 54 -2.48 -9.91 1.25
C LYS A 54 -3.10 -8.62 0.74
N PHE A 55 -3.55 -8.65 -0.50
CA PHE A 55 -4.16 -7.51 -1.16
C PHE A 55 -5.63 -7.79 -1.40
N ASN A 56 -6.47 -6.81 -1.12
CA ASN A 56 -7.89 -6.86 -1.42
C ASN A 56 -8.18 -6.67 -2.92
N ASN A 57 -9.45 -6.67 -3.30
CA ASN A 57 -9.88 -6.52 -4.69
C ASN A 57 -9.55 -5.14 -5.29
N GLN A 58 -9.27 -4.13 -4.47
CA GLN A 58 -8.81 -2.81 -4.92
C GLN A 58 -7.27 -2.72 -4.99
N GLY A 59 -6.54 -3.75 -4.54
CA GLY A 59 -5.08 -3.78 -4.54
C GLY A 59 -4.42 -3.08 -3.37
N PHE A 60 -5.13 -2.86 -2.28
CA PHE A 60 -4.56 -2.36 -1.02
C PHE A 60 -4.24 -3.53 -0.08
N ARG A 61 -3.20 -3.36 0.74
CA ARG A 61 -2.81 -4.34 1.76
C ARG A 61 -3.80 -4.31 2.93
N CYS A 62 -4.92 -4.96 2.72
CA CYS A 62 -6.08 -4.96 3.60
C CYS A 62 -6.75 -6.34 3.57
N ASP A 63 -7.30 -6.79 4.70
CA ASP A 63 -7.90 -8.12 4.83
C ASP A 63 -9.34 -8.21 4.33
N PHE A 64 -9.94 -7.08 3.98
CA PHE A 64 -11.31 -7.00 3.51
C PHE A 64 -11.44 -6.08 2.31
N ASP A 65 -12.47 -6.34 1.53
CA ASP A 65 -12.84 -5.52 0.38
C ASP A 65 -13.72 -4.35 0.80
N PHE A 66 -13.64 -3.27 0.06
CA PHE A 66 -14.56 -2.15 0.22
C PHE A 66 -15.08 -1.70 -1.14
N ASP A 67 -16.38 -1.55 -1.23
CA ASP A 67 -17.11 -1.08 -2.41
C ASP A 67 -17.57 0.38 -2.26
N ASP A 68 -18.38 0.82 -3.19
CA ASP A 68 -18.93 2.19 -3.19
C ASP A 68 -19.83 2.50 -1.99
N ASN A 69 -20.39 1.46 -1.35
CA ASN A 69 -21.29 1.59 -0.20
C ASN A 69 -20.58 1.35 1.15
N PHE A 70 -19.27 1.03 1.11
CA PHE A 70 -18.52 0.77 2.33
C PHE A 70 -18.56 1.97 3.28
N ASP A 71 -18.86 1.71 4.55
CA ASP A 71 -18.92 2.75 5.57
C ASP A 71 -17.54 2.98 6.20
N PHE A 72 -16.87 4.03 5.74
CA PHE A 72 -15.56 4.45 6.26
C PHE A 72 -15.66 5.25 7.57
N SER A 73 -16.87 5.64 8.04
CA SER A 73 -17.03 6.64 9.12
C SER A 73 -16.37 6.25 10.45
N ASN A 74 -16.18 4.95 10.70
CA ASN A 74 -15.52 4.45 11.91
C ASN A 74 -14.01 4.26 11.77
N TYR A 75 -13.46 4.41 10.56
CA TYR A 75 -12.06 4.10 10.28
C TYR A 75 -11.17 5.33 10.23
N VAL A 76 -9.91 5.12 10.62
CA VAL A 76 -8.79 6.00 10.29
C VAL A 76 -8.11 5.42 9.05
N VAL A 77 -8.09 6.15 7.94
CA VAL A 77 -7.51 5.67 6.68
C VAL A 77 -6.12 6.27 6.50
N PHE A 78 -5.13 5.41 6.33
CA PHE A 78 -3.76 5.79 6.02
C PHE A 78 -3.54 5.73 4.51
N VAL A 79 -3.14 6.85 3.92
CA VAL A 79 -2.83 6.97 2.50
C VAL A 79 -1.37 7.35 2.33
N GLY A 80 -0.66 6.69 1.42
CA GLY A 80 0.77 6.98 1.22
C GLY A 80 1.47 5.99 0.30
N CYS A 81 2.79 6.05 0.31
CA CYS A 81 3.63 5.19 -0.52
C CYS A 81 4.01 3.87 0.18
N SER A 82 5.13 3.27 -0.21
CA SER A 82 5.67 2.02 0.34
C SER A 82 5.83 2.01 1.86
N HIS A 83 6.06 3.16 2.48
CA HIS A 83 6.16 3.26 3.95
C HIS A 83 4.82 2.97 4.64
N VAL A 84 3.71 3.43 4.08
CA VAL A 84 2.37 3.13 4.59
C VAL A 84 1.97 1.70 4.23
N ALA A 85 2.24 1.27 3.00
CA ALA A 85 2.02 -0.12 2.56
C ALA A 85 2.77 -1.13 3.44
N GLY A 86 3.85 -0.69 4.09
CA GLY A 86 4.68 -1.52 4.94
C GLY A 86 5.52 -2.52 4.15
N VAL A 87 6.08 -2.05 3.01
CA VAL A 87 6.99 -2.87 2.21
C VAL A 87 8.18 -3.31 3.06
N GLY A 88 8.45 -4.60 3.08
CA GLY A 88 9.51 -5.20 3.92
C GLY A 88 9.12 -5.45 5.38
N ASN A 89 7.85 -5.28 5.76
CA ASN A 89 7.38 -5.49 7.12
C ASN A 89 6.21 -6.49 7.17
N GLN A 90 6.09 -7.21 8.29
CA GLN A 90 4.89 -7.97 8.60
C GLN A 90 3.68 -7.03 8.68
N ALA A 91 2.47 -7.56 8.42
CA ALA A 91 1.25 -6.76 8.41
C ALA A 91 1.01 -6.02 9.73
N ASN A 92 1.24 -6.70 10.86
CA ASN A 92 1.09 -6.16 12.21
C ASN A 92 2.18 -5.14 12.62
N SER A 93 3.24 -5.02 11.82
CA SER A 93 4.36 -4.10 12.07
C SER A 93 4.35 -2.89 11.12
N THR A 94 3.29 -2.72 10.36
CA THR A 94 3.09 -1.53 9.52
C THR A 94 2.68 -0.32 10.35
N VAL A 95 2.94 0.90 9.87
CA VAL A 95 2.55 2.12 10.57
C VAL A 95 1.04 2.15 10.89
N PRO A 96 0.13 1.80 9.95
CA PRO A 96 -1.29 1.72 10.28
C PRO A 96 -1.61 0.71 11.38
N ALA A 97 -1.05 -0.50 11.32
CA ALA A 97 -1.30 -1.53 12.32
C ALA A 97 -0.79 -1.16 13.72
N LEU A 98 0.39 -0.52 13.80
CA LEU A 98 0.91 -0.01 15.06
C LEU A 98 0.04 1.11 15.63
N PHE A 99 -0.47 2.00 14.77
CA PHE A 99 -1.41 3.03 15.20
C PHE A 99 -2.69 2.40 15.77
N GLU A 100 -3.25 1.40 15.09
CA GLU A 100 -4.44 0.67 15.58
C GLU A 100 -4.18 0.02 16.94
N SER A 101 -3.06 -0.67 17.10
CA SER A 101 -2.69 -1.34 18.36
C SER A 101 -2.53 -0.37 19.54
N ILE A 102 -2.05 0.85 19.30
CA ILE A 102 -1.82 1.86 20.35
C ILE A 102 -3.13 2.59 20.68
N THR A 103 -3.95 2.90 19.67
CA THR A 103 -5.11 3.78 19.84
C THR A 103 -6.42 3.04 19.97
N ASN A 104 -6.43 1.75 19.66
CA ASN A 104 -7.64 0.91 19.56
C ASN A 104 -8.71 1.51 18.61
N GLN A 105 -8.26 2.22 17.56
CA GLN A 105 -9.10 2.75 16.50
C GLN A 105 -8.91 1.91 15.23
N PRO A 106 -10.00 1.40 14.61
CA PRO A 106 -9.88 0.59 13.41
C PRO A 106 -9.25 1.39 12.27
N VAL A 107 -8.33 0.74 11.54
CA VAL A 107 -7.58 1.37 10.45
C VAL A 107 -7.80 0.69 9.11
N ILE A 108 -7.61 1.46 8.04
CA ILE A 108 -7.49 0.95 6.67
C ILE A 108 -6.14 1.39 6.11
N ASN A 109 -5.38 0.43 5.61
CA ASN A 109 -4.11 0.70 4.95
C ASN A 109 -4.33 0.85 3.44
N MET A 110 -4.29 2.08 2.94
CA MET A 110 -4.32 2.42 1.52
C MET A 110 -2.94 2.88 1.01
N GLY A 111 -1.87 2.37 1.59
CA GLY A 111 -0.51 2.56 1.09
C GLY A 111 -0.25 1.77 -0.18
N ILE A 112 0.52 2.36 -1.11
CA ILE A 112 0.85 1.77 -2.40
C ILE A 112 2.36 1.83 -2.62
N GLY A 113 2.98 0.67 -2.89
CA GLY A 113 4.39 0.62 -3.24
C GLY A 113 4.68 1.45 -4.50
N GLY A 114 5.62 2.39 -4.39
CA GLY A 114 6.00 3.23 -5.53
C GLY A 114 5.07 4.41 -5.84
N ALA A 115 4.00 4.62 -5.07
CA ALA A 115 3.05 5.72 -5.33
C ALA A 115 3.74 7.09 -5.41
N SER A 116 3.29 7.91 -6.36
CA SER A 116 3.58 9.34 -6.44
C SER A 116 2.58 10.14 -5.59
N ASN A 117 2.84 11.43 -5.40
CA ASN A 117 1.93 12.31 -4.67
C ASN A 117 0.59 12.50 -5.38
N GLU A 118 0.55 12.41 -6.71
CA GLU A 118 -0.67 12.46 -7.51
C GLU A 118 -1.58 11.27 -7.21
N VAL A 119 -1.02 10.06 -7.16
CA VAL A 119 -1.77 8.84 -6.79
C VAL A 119 -2.31 8.93 -5.37
N ILE A 120 -1.49 9.41 -4.43
CA ILE A 120 -1.89 9.64 -3.04
C ILE A 120 -3.06 10.64 -3.00
N PHE A 121 -2.93 11.76 -3.72
CA PHE A 121 -3.97 12.78 -3.79
C PHE A 121 -5.28 12.27 -4.41
N GLN A 122 -5.20 11.48 -5.49
CA GLN A 122 -6.38 10.87 -6.12
C GLN A 122 -7.14 9.97 -5.15
N ASN A 123 -6.43 9.17 -4.36
CA ASN A 123 -7.05 8.32 -3.32
C ASN A 123 -7.72 9.15 -2.22
N ILE A 124 -7.14 10.31 -1.85
CA ILE A 124 -7.78 11.24 -0.91
C ILE A 124 -9.07 11.81 -1.50
N VAL A 125 -9.03 12.27 -2.74
CA VAL A 125 -10.22 12.80 -3.45
C VAL A 125 -11.31 11.73 -3.52
N TRP A 126 -10.94 10.50 -3.87
CA TRP A 126 -11.86 9.38 -3.89
C TRP A 126 -12.51 9.14 -2.52
N LEU A 127 -11.73 9.09 -1.43
CA LEU A 127 -12.25 8.93 -0.06
C LEU A 127 -13.21 10.06 0.34
N LEU A 128 -12.88 11.29 -0.01
CA LEU A 128 -13.70 12.47 0.30
C LEU A 128 -14.98 12.52 -0.52
N SER A 129 -15.04 11.84 -1.67
CA SER A 129 -16.25 11.72 -2.49
C SER A 129 -17.24 10.67 -2.00
N ARG A 130 -16.84 9.81 -1.03
CA ARG A 130 -17.73 8.77 -0.49
C ARG A 130 -18.84 9.35 0.36
N LYS A 131 -20.00 8.67 0.37
CA LYS A 131 -21.15 9.03 1.21
C LYS A 131 -20.79 8.96 2.70
N HIS A 132 -20.09 7.90 3.08
CA HIS A 132 -19.63 7.65 4.45
C HIS A 132 -18.12 7.85 4.51
N ARG A 133 -17.71 9.08 4.78
CA ARG A 133 -16.30 9.49 4.77
C ARG A 133 -15.54 8.93 5.96
N PRO A 134 -14.21 8.72 5.82
CA PRO A 134 -13.37 8.32 6.94
C PRO A 134 -13.46 9.28 8.12
N LYS A 135 -13.36 8.74 9.31
CA LYS A 135 -13.24 9.53 10.56
C LYS A 135 -12.02 10.45 10.50
N ARG A 136 -10.92 9.95 9.95
CA ARG A 136 -9.67 10.71 9.68
C ARG A 136 -8.97 10.12 8.48
N ILE A 137 -8.23 10.96 7.77
CA ILE A 137 -7.27 10.55 6.75
C ILE A 137 -5.89 11.00 7.21
N VAL A 138 -4.97 10.03 7.35
CA VAL A 138 -3.58 10.28 7.67
C VAL A 138 -2.77 10.12 6.39
N VAL A 139 -2.07 11.18 5.99
CA VAL A 139 -1.39 11.24 4.71
C VAL A 139 0.12 11.22 4.91
N PHE A 140 0.79 10.28 4.26
CA PHE A 140 2.23 10.23 4.14
C PHE A 140 2.63 10.57 2.71
N TRP A 141 2.98 11.82 2.49
CA TRP A 141 3.49 12.27 1.21
C TRP A 141 4.83 11.59 0.89
N THR A 142 5.04 11.28 -0.37
CA THR A 142 6.29 10.74 -0.86
C THR A 142 7.22 11.83 -1.39
N SER A 143 8.39 11.44 -1.91
CA SER A 143 9.31 12.36 -2.56
C SER A 143 8.65 13.14 -3.69
N LEU A 144 8.94 14.44 -3.80
CA LEU A 144 8.45 15.32 -4.87
C LEU A 144 8.95 14.91 -6.27
N TYR A 145 9.98 14.07 -6.33
CA TYR A 145 10.56 13.58 -7.61
C TYR A 145 9.87 12.33 -8.17
N ARG A 146 8.78 11.88 -7.55
CA ARG A 146 7.98 10.75 -8.07
C ARG A 146 6.80 11.28 -8.83
N ASP A 147 6.81 11.05 -10.15
CA ASP A 147 5.76 11.43 -11.06
C ASP A 147 4.88 10.24 -11.45
N LEU A 148 3.63 10.51 -11.79
CA LEU A 148 2.70 9.55 -12.37
C LEU A 148 2.86 9.57 -13.88
N TRP A 149 3.31 8.45 -14.47
CA TRP A 149 3.38 8.28 -15.90
C TRP A 149 2.23 7.42 -16.38
N PHE A 150 1.39 7.97 -17.26
CA PHE A 150 0.40 7.19 -17.98
C PHE A 150 1.05 6.63 -19.26
N ARG A 151 1.16 5.31 -19.37
CA ARG A 151 1.52 4.67 -20.63
C ARG A 151 0.31 4.65 -21.56
N ASN A 152 0.48 5.17 -22.75
CA ASN A 152 -0.54 5.11 -23.81
C ASN A 152 -0.59 3.76 -24.55
N ASP A 153 0.37 2.89 -24.31
CA ASP A 153 0.47 1.56 -24.93
C ASP A 153 -0.43 0.57 -24.16
N MET A 154 -1.72 0.65 -24.39
CA MET A 154 -2.64 -0.48 -24.14
C MET A 154 -2.47 -1.53 -25.24
N SER A 155 -1.25 -2.00 -25.49
CA SER A 155 -1.02 -3.21 -26.28
C SER A 155 -1.17 -4.40 -25.33
N THR A 156 -2.27 -5.07 -25.51
CA THR A 156 -2.71 -6.35 -24.91
C THR A 156 -1.62 -7.41 -24.88
#